data_fc49c2842c0cc42dcee9e03d02b626fe
#
_entry.id   fc49c2842c0cc42dcee9e03d02b626fe
#
_cell.length_a   1.000
_cell.length_b   1.000
_cell.length_c   1.000
_cell.angle_alpha   90.00
_cell.angle_beta   90.00
_cell.angle_gamma   90.00
#
_symmetry.space_group_name_H-M   'P 1'
#
loop_
_entity.id
_entity.type
_entity.pdbx_description
1 polymer ?
#
loop_
_entity_poly.entity_id
_entity_poly.type
_entity_poly.pdbx_seq_one_letter_code
_entity_poly.pdbx_strand_id
1 'polypeptide(L)'
;MENVYIAPNATVVGDVDLGKHVNIWYGAVLRGDHGRITLGEGTNVQDNAVIHDETTVGKYCTIGHSAIVHGCKIGDGCLIGMGAIVLGGAELGDGCLVAAGSVVTGKTKAPAGWLLMGNPAKLVRNLSPEELMANLKNATDYVALGNKTFGSK
;
A
#
# COMPACT_ATOMS: atom_id res chain seq x y z
N MET A 1 -9.24 -0.89 -17.39
CA MET A 1 -8.88 -1.30 -16.01
C MET A 1 -9.55 -2.64 -15.72
N GLU A 2 -8.80 -3.70 -15.94
CA GLU A 2 -9.34 -5.04 -15.80
C GLU A 2 -9.46 -5.42 -14.32
N ASN A 3 -10.67 -5.77 -13.88
CA ASN A 3 -10.96 -6.24 -12.52
C ASN A 3 -10.47 -5.30 -11.40
N VAL A 4 -10.48 -4.00 -11.66
CA VAL A 4 -10.19 -2.98 -10.65
C VAL A 4 -11.49 -2.62 -9.94
N TYR A 5 -11.45 -2.59 -8.62
CA TYR A 5 -12.63 -2.31 -7.80
C TYR A 5 -12.40 -1.06 -6.97
N ILE A 6 -13.30 -0.11 -7.08
CA ILE A 6 -13.18 1.19 -6.39
C ILE A 6 -14.49 1.44 -5.65
N ALA A 7 -14.40 1.67 -4.33
CA ALA A 7 -15.57 1.98 -3.51
C ALA A 7 -16.25 3.27 -4.00
N PRO A 8 -17.58 3.37 -3.91
CA PRO A 8 -18.30 4.54 -4.44
C PRO A 8 -17.87 5.88 -3.86
N ASN A 9 -17.39 5.91 -2.62
CA ASN A 9 -16.95 7.14 -1.96
C ASN A 9 -15.43 7.31 -1.91
N ALA A 10 -14.68 6.45 -2.59
CA ALA A 10 -13.25 6.67 -2.77
C ALA A 10 -13.02 7.71 -3.86
N THR A 11 -11.92 8.45 -3.75
CA THR A 11 -11.55 9.47 -4.72
C THR A 11 -10.26 9.06 -5.43
N VAL A 12 -10.31 8.91 -6.73
CA VAL A 12 -9.15 8.61 -7.57
C VAL A 12 -9.10 9.65 -8.68
N VAL A 13 -8.12 10.55 -8.60
CA VAL A 13 -8.02 11.69 -9.52
C VAL A 13 -6.59 11.90 -9.99
N GLY A 14 -6.45 12.50 -11.17
CA GLY A 14 -5.15 12.80 -11.76
C GLY A 14 -4.53 11.59 -12.46
N ASP A 15 -3.21 11.56 -12.52
CA ASP A 15 -2.45 10.52 -13.20
C ASP A 15 -2.26 9.30 -12.29
N VAL A 16 -3.17 8.34 -12.37
CA VAL A 16 -3.17 7.14 -11.54
C VAL A 16 -3.26 5.91 -12.44
N ASP A 17 -2.27 5.02 -12.30
CA ASP A 17 -2.20 3.76 -13.03
C ASP A 17 -2.44 2.60 -12.07
N LEU A 18 -3.54 1.87 -12.27
CA LEU A 18 -3.98 0.78 -11.41
C LEU A 18 -3.83 -0.55 -12.13
N GLY A 19 -3.04 -1.45 -11.57
CA GLY A 19 -2.88 -2.80 -12.08
C GLY A 19 -4.15 -3.64 -11.91
N LYS A 20 -4.14 -4.79 -12.54
CA LYS A 20 -5.23 -5.78 -12.46
C LYS A 20 -5.49 -6.16 -10.99
N HIS A 21 -6.75 -6.32 -10.63
CA HIS A 21 -7.19 -6.72 -9.27
C HIS A 21 -6.85 -5.72 -8.15
N VAL A 22 -6.41 -4.52 -8.47
CA VAL A 22 -6.29 -3.46 -7.46
C VAL A 22 -7.68 -3.18 -6.90
N ASN A 23 -7.76 -3.01 -5.58
CA ASN A 23 -9.03 -2.70 -4.93
C ASN A 23 -8.83 -1.55 -3.94
N ILE A 24 -9.72 -0.57 -4.03
CA ILE A 24 -9.65 0.69 -3.30
C ILE A 24 -10.92 0.86 -2.49
N TRP A 25 -10.76 1.05 -1.19
CA TRP A 25 -11.83 0.94 -0.22
C TRP A 25 -12.42 2.31 0.17
N TYR A 26 -13.37 2.28 1.10
CA TYR A 26 -14.20 3.43 1.41
C TYR A 26 -13.41 4.62 1.93
N GLY A 27 -13.65 5.78 1.36
CA GLY A 27 -13.02 7.03 1.78
C GLY A 27 -11.55 7.18 1.44
N ALA A 28 -10.94 6.20 0.75
CA ALA A 28 -9.55 6.32 0.32
C ALA A 28 -9.40 7.41 -0.73
N VAL A 29 -8.24 8.09 -0.74
CA VAL A 29 -7.95 9.16 -1.69
C VAL A 29 -6.63 8.89 -2.38
N LEU A 30 -6.64 8.75 -3.69
CA LEU A 30 -5.47 8.66 -4.54
C LEU A 30 -5.45 9.89 -5.44
N ARG A 31 -4.51 10.79 -5.19
CA ARG A 31 -4.47 12.07 -5.91
C ARG A 31 -3.14 12.22 -6.66
N GLY A 32 -3.19 11.96 -7.97
CA GLY A 32 -2.03 11.98 -8.86
C GLY A 32 -1.87 13.31 -9.61
N ASP A 33 -2.08 14.44 -8.95
CA ASP A 33 -1.99 15.76 -9.56
C ASP A 33 -0.57 16.35 -9.56
N HIS A 34 0.30 15.90 -8.65
CA HIS A 34 1.70 16.32 -8.57
C HIS A 34 2.69 15.24 -9.01
N GLY A 35 2.21 14.12 -9.51
CA GLY A 35 3.05 13.02 -9.95
C GLY A 35 2.22 11.76 -10.10
N ARG A 36 2.71 10.84 -10.93
CA ARG A 36 1.99 9.60 -11.21
C ARG A 36 1.98 8.68 -10.00
N ILE A 37 0.82 8.13 -9.71
CA ILE A 37 0.64 7.04 -8.75
C ILE A 37 0.53 5.74 -9.54
N THR A 38 1.37 4.75 -9.21
CA THR A 38 1.33 3.43 -9.84
C THR A 38 1.14 2.38 -8.78
N LEU A 39 0.06 1.60 -8.89
CA LEU A 39 -0.20 0.47 -8.00
C LEU A 39 -0.13 -0.83 -8.80
N GLY A 40 0.67 -1.78 -8.33
CA GLY A 40 0.82 -3.08 -8.96
C GLY A 40 -0.39 -3.98 -8.73
N GLU A 41 -0.46 -5.06 -9.53
CA GLU A 41 -1.52 -6.05 -9.47
C GLU A 41 -1.82 -6.51 -8.04
N GLY A 42 -3.10 -6.64 -7.69
CA GLY A 42 -3.55 -7.22 -6.43
C GLY A 42 -3.34 -6.35 -5.19
N THR A 43 -2.84 -5.14 -5.34
CA THR A 43 -2.63 -4.23 -4.21
C THR A 43 -3.95 -3.65 -3.74
N ASN A 44 -4.12 -3.58 -2.42
CA ASN A 44 -5.31 -2.98 -1.82
C ASN A 44 -4.96 -1.70 -1.07
N VAL A 45 -5.85 -0.72 -1.20
CA VAL A 45 -5.78 0.54 -0.47
C VAL A 45 -7.03 0.61 0.39
N GLN A 46 -6.83 0.49 1.68
CA GLN A 46 -7.92 0.33 2.63
C GLN A 46 -8.57 1.66 3.00
N ASP A 47 -9.62 1.56 3.81
CA ASP A 47 -10.49 2.67 4.17
C ASP A 47 -9.70 3.86 4.69
N ASN A 48 -10.01 5.04 4.14
CA ASN A 48 -9.45 6.33 4.55
C ASN A 48 -7.93 6.48 4.37
N ALA A 49 -7.29 5.59 3.64
CA ALA A 49 -5.87 5.75 3.31
C ALA A 49 -5.70 6.85 2.26
N VAL A 50 -4.54 7.49 2.27
CA VAL A 50 -4.21 8.57 1.32
C VAL A 50 -2.92 8.23 0.60
N ILE A 51 -2.95 8.30 -0.74
CA ILE A 51 -1.75 8.20 -1.57
C ILE A 51 -1.65 9.48 -2.39
N HIS A 52 -0.52 10.15 -2.29
CA HIS A 52 -0.31 11.41 -2.97
C HIS A 52 1.13 11.57 -3.43
N ASP A 53 1.34 12.41 -4.43
CA ASP A 53 2.61 12.68 -5.05
C ASP A 53 3.13 11.48 -5.86
N GLU A 54 4.29 11.60 -6.49
CA GLU A 54 4.86 10.53 -7.30
C GLU A 54 5.19 9.31 -6.44
N THR A 55 4.35 8.28 -6.55
CA THR A 55 4.40 7.10 -5.68
C THR A 55 4.30 5.84 -6.52
N THR A 56 5.19 4.88 -6.25
CA THR A 56 5.13 3.56 -6.86
C THR A 56 4.95 2.51 -5.77
N VAL A 57 3.90 1.71 -5.89
CA VAL A 57 3.63 0.58 -5.01
C VAL A 57 3.61 -0.69 -5.85
N GLY A 58 4.30 -1.70 -5.43
CA GLY A 58 4.41 -2.97 -6.15
C GLY A 58 3.14 -3.80 -6.11
N LYS A 59 3.29 -5.09 -6.42
CA LYS A 59 2.19 -6.04 -6.50
C LYS A 59 1.87 -6.63 -5.13
N TYR A 60 0.59 -6.95 -4.93
CA TYR A 60 0.10 -7.65 -3.73
C TYR A 60 0.55 -7.01 -2.43
N CYS A 61 0.54 -5.68 -2.42
CA CYS A 61 0.76 -4.88 -1.23
C CYS A 61 -0.55 -4.57 -0.52
N THR A 62 -0.45 -4.28 0.76
CA THR A 62 -1.57 -3.77 1.56
C THR A 62 -1.22 -2.41 2.10
N ILE A 63 -2.04 -1.41 1.79
CA ILE A 63 -1.98 -0.08 2.39
C ILE A 63 -3.11 -0.03 3.41
N GLY A 64 -2.77 -0.14 4.69
CA GLY A 64 -3.73 -0.30 5.77
C GLY A 64 -4.64 0.90 5.99
N HIS A 65 -5.68 0.70 6.80
CA HIS A 65 -6.66 1.75 7.11
C HIS A 65 -5.97 3.02 7.61
N SER A 66 -6.36 4.16 7.07
CA SER A 66 -5.85 5.48 7.45
C SER A 66 -4.33 5.68 7.30
N ALA A 67 -3.65 4.82 6.57
CA ALA A 67 -2.23 5.01 6.26
C ALA A 67 -2.05 6.14 5.25
N ILE A 68 -0.89 6.78 5.29
CA ILE A 68 -0.51 7.84 4.34
C ILE A 68 0.76 7.40 3.63
N VAL A 69 0.69 7.33 2.30
CA VAL A 69 1.81 6.94 1.44
C VAL A 69 2.06 8.09 0.48
N HIS A 70 3.19 8.76 0.63
CA HIS A 70 3.43 10.03 -0.04
C HIS A 70 4.81 10.07 -0.71
N GLY A 71 4.83 10.08 -2.06
CA GLY A 71 6.05 10.32 -2.81
C GLY A 71 7.17 9.30 -2.60
N CYS A 72 6.85 8.02 -2.43
CA CYS A 72 7.82 6.99 -2.07
C CYS A 72 7.75 5.79 -3.01
N LYS A 73 8.68 4.86 -2.84
CA LYS A 73 8.73 3.59 -3.59
C LYS A 73 8.58 2.42 -2.63
N ILE A 74 7.58 1.60 -2.90
CA ILE A 74 7.26 0.41 -2.09
C ILE A 74 7.34 -0.80 -3.01
N GLY A 75 8.14 -1.80 -2.64
CA GLY A 75 8.29 -3.03 -3.40
C GLY A 75 7.08 -3.94 -3.34
N ASP A 76 7.20 -5.14 -3.90
CA ASP A 76 6.11 -6.12 -3.93
C ASP A 76 5.88 -6.74 -2.55
N GLY A 77 4.63 -7.12 -2.26
CA GLY A 77 4.29 -7.88 -1.06
C GLY A 77 4.47 -7.15 0.27
N CYS A 78 4.58 -5.83 0.24
CA CYS A 78 4.71 -5.03 1.46
C CYS A 78 3.37 -4.85 2.16
N LEU A 79 3.42 -4.67 3.47
CA LEU A 79 2.25 -4.30 4.26
C LEU A 79 2.56 -3.02 5.03
N ILE A 80 1.79 -1.99 4.75
CA ILE A 80 1.84 -0.71 5.47
C ILE A 80 0.72 -0.73 6.49
N GLY A 81 1.07 -0.77 7.77
CA GLY A 81 0.10 -0.91 8.86
C GLY A 81 -0.83 0.28 9.01
N MET A 82 -1.95 0.05 9.71
CA MET A 82 -2.96 1.11 9.92
C MET A 82 -2.34 2.35 10.53
N GLY A 83 -2.69 3.51 9.99
CA GLY A 83 -2.23 4.79 10.48
C GLY A 83 -0.74 5.06 10.31
N ALA A 84 0.00 4.20 9.63
CA ALA A 84 1.41 4.45 9.35
C ALA A 84 1.57 5.52 8.29
N ILE A 85 2.71 6.22 8.33
CA ILE A 85 3.03 7.29 7.38
C ILE A 85 4.37 6.96 6.71
N VAL A 86 4.38 6.94 5.37
CA VAL A 86 5.60 6.75 4.59
C VAL A 86 5.85 8.02 3.80
N LEU A 87 6.94 8.70 4.13
CA LEU A 87 7.25 10.04 3.60
C LEU A 87 8.02 9.99 2.29
N GLY A 88 8.00 11.11 1.58
CA GLY A 88 8.63 11.28 0.26
C GLY A 88 10.11 10.94 0.25
N GLY A 89 10.53 10.15 -0.72
CA GLY A 89 11.92 9.69 -0.87
C GLY A 89 12.22 8.34 -0.23
N ALA A 90 11.36 7.82 0.64
CA ALA A 90 11.56 6.50 1.24
C ALA A 90 11.50 5.40 0.17
N GLU A 91 12.31 4.37 0.35
CA GLU A 91 12.30 3.19 -0.51
C GLU A 91 12.26 1.94 0.36
N LEU A 92 11.23 1.13 0.15
CA LEU A 92 11.05 -0.14 0.86
C LEU A 92 11.22 -1.28 -0.14
N GLY A 93 12.14 -2.20 0.16
CA GLY A 93 12.31 -3.41 -0.63
C GLY A 93 11.11 -4.34 -0.50
N ASP A 94 11.09 -5.41 -1.31
CA ASP A 94 9.97 -6.35 -1.32
C ASP A 94 9.73 -6.97 0.06
N GLY A 95 8.47 -7.20 0.40
CA GLY A 95 8.09 -7.90 1.62
C GLY A 95 8.31 -7.14 2.92
N CYS A 96 8.54 -5.84 2.89
CA CYS A 96 8.65 -5.05 4.12
C CYS A 96 7.32 -4.92 4.83
N LEU A 97 7.36 -4.89 6.15
CA LEU A 97 6.21 -4.60 7.02
C LEU A 97 6.49 -3.34 7.80
N VAL A 98 5.63 -2.34 7.64
CA VAL A 98 5.66 -1.13 8.47
C VAL A 98 4.59 -1.30 9.54
N ALA A 99 4.99 -1.28 10.81
CA ALA A 99 4.05 -1.45 11.92
C ALA A 99 3.05 -0.31 11.99
N ALA A 100 1.86 -0.60 12.52
CA ALA A 100 0.80 0.40 12.68
C ALA A 100 1.31 1.64 13.41
N GLY A 101 0.89 2.81 12.94
CA GLY A 101 1.23 4.10 13.56
C GLY A 101 2.68 4.54 13.42
N SER A 102 3.50 3.82 12.67
CA SER A 102 4.91 4.18 12.48
C SER A 102 5.08 5.30 11.45
N VAL A 103 6.19 6.04 11.55
CA VAL A 103 6.52 7.09 10.59
C VAL A 103 7.86 6.76 9.93
N VAL A 104 7.80 6.39 8.65
CA VAL A 104 8.98 6.09 7.82
C VAL A 104 9.44 7.37 7.16
N THR A 105 10.64 7.83 7.53
CA THR A 105 11.19 9.08 7.01
C THR A 105 11.72 8.93 5.59
N GLY A 106 11.86 10.05 4.87
CA GLY A 106 12.24 10.06 3.46
C GLY A 106 13.66 9.56 3.16
N LYS A 107 14.51 9.46 4.17
CA LYS A 107 15.89 8.94 3.99
C LYS A 107 15.96 7.42 4.12
N THR A 108 14.85 6.77 4.46
CA THR A 108 14.82 5.33 4.70
C THR A 108 15.04 4.55 3.41
N LYS A 109 15.98 3.61 3.45
CA LYS A 109 16.23 2.63 2.38
C LYS A 109 16.19 1.26 3.04
N ALA A 110 15.04 0.62 3.07
CA ALA A 110 14.88 -0.67 3.73
C ALA A 110 15.15 -1.82 2.76
N PRO A 111 16.04 -2.76 3.10
CA PRO A 111 16.19 -3.99 2.32
C PRO A 111 14.92 -4.84 2.37
N ALA A 112 14.81 -5.80 1.45
CA ALA A 112 13.66 -6.70 1.40
C ALA A 112 13.46 -7.46 2.71
N GLY A 113 12.20 -7.68 3.10
CA GLY A 113 11.82 -8.56 4.19
C GLY A 113 12.03 -8.01 5.60
N TRP A 114 12.13 -6.71 5.77
CA TRP A 114 12.34 -6.09 7.08
C TRP A 114 11.05 -5.57 7.71
N LEU A 115 11.01 -5.68 9.04
CA LEU A 115 10.04 -4.98 9.88
C LEU A 115 10.59 -3.60 10.24
N LEU A 116 9.80 -2.56 9.94
CA LEU A 116 10.08 -1.18 10.35
C LEU A 116 9.06 -0.76 11.39
N MET A 117 9.51 -0.13 12.47
CA MET A 117 8.61 0.27 13.57
C MET A 117 9.13 1.53 14.26
N GLY A 118 8.21 2.38 14.67
CA GLY A 118 8.48 3.55 15.51
C GLY A 118 8.26 4.87 14.80
N ASN A 119 8.53 5.95 15.53
CA ASN A 119 8.51 7.33 15.01
C ASN A 119 9.74 8.08 15.55
N PRO A 120 10.82 8.25 14.76
CA PRO A 120 10.98 7.72 13.42
C PRO A 120 11.11 6.20 13.39
N ALA A 121 10.62 5.57 12.35
CA ALA A 121 10.70 4.12 12.20
C ALA A 121 12.14 3.67 12.02
N LYS A 122 12.48 2.54 12.65
CA LYS A 122 13.78 1.88 12.54
C LYS A 122 13.61 0.48 11.99
N LEU A 123 14.66 -0.05 11.37
CA LEU A 123 14.74 -1.44 10.99
C LEU A 123 14.88 -2.28 12.26
N VAL A 124 13.90 -3.14 12.54
CA VAL A 124 13.83 -3.89 13.80
C VAL A 124 14.42 -5.28 13.63
N ARG A 125 13.94 -6.03 12.62
CA ARG A 125 14.37 -7.41 12.36
C ARG A 125 13.88 -7.84 10.97
N ASN A 126 14.40 -8.95 10.51
CA ASN A 126 13.86 -9.61 9.34
C ASN A 126 12.54 -10.29 9.70
N LEU A 127 11.64 -10.36 8.73
CA LEU A 127 10.41 -11.13 8.86
C LEU A 127 10.68 -12.61 8.60
N SER A 128 9.93 -13.49 9.27
CA SER A 128 9.97 -14.92 8.99
C SER A 128 9.26 -15.24 7.68
N PRO A 129 9.54 -16.41 7.06
CA PRO A 129 8.79 -16.85 5.89
C PRO A 129 7.28 -16.91 6.13
N GLU A 130 6.85 -17.30 7.34
CA GLU A 130 5.45 -17.37 7.72
C GLU A 130 4.80 -15.98 7.75
N GLU A 131 5.53 -14.98 8.25
CA GLU A 131 5.05 -13.59 8.28
C GLU A 131 4.92 -13.02 6.85
N LEU A 132 5.91 -13.30 6.00
CA LEU A 132 5.87 -12.87 4.59
C LEU A 132 4.66 -13.48 3.87
N MET A 133 4.40 -14.76 4.09
CA MET A 133 3.25 -15.45 3.51
C MET A 133 1.92 -14.91 4.04
N ALA A 134 1.86 -14.61 5.33
CA ALA A 134 0.64 -14.04 5.94
C ALA A 134 0.32 -12.67 5.33
N ASN A 135 1.33 -11.85 5.07
CA ASN A 135 1.14 -10.54 4.44
C ASN A 135 0.66 -10.68 2.99
N LEU A 136 1.21 -11.62 2.24
CA LEU A 136 0.72 -11.91 0.89
C LEU A 136 -0.71 -12.43 0.90
N LYS A 137 -1.03 -13.32 1.84
CA LYS A 137 -2.38 -13.85 2.00
C LYS A 137 -3.38 -12.72 2.29
N ASN A 138 -3.01 -11.76 3.11
CA ASN A 138 -3.86 -10.60 3.37
C ASN A 138 -4.22 -9.87 2.08
N ALA A 139 -3.26 -9.66 1.21
CA ALA A 139 -3.50 -9.00 -0.08
C ALA A 139 -4.40 -9.84 -1.00
N THR A 140 -4.16 -11.15 -1.10
CA THR A 140 -5.00 -12.02 -1.92
C THR A 140 -6.41 -12.16 -1.36
N ASP A 141 -6.56 -12.18 -0.04
CA ASP A 141 -7.88 -12.16 0.62
C ASP A 141 -8.64 -10.88 0.27
N TYR A 142 -7.95 -9.74 0.22
CA TYR A 142 -8.56 -8.47 -0.18
C TYR A 142 -8.96 -8.43 -1.67
N VAL A 143 -8.22 -9.09 -2.54
CA VAL A 143 -8.66 -9.26 -3.94
C VAL A 143 -9.99 -10.00 -3.98
N ALA A 144 -10.12 -11.12 -3.27
CA ALA A 144 -11.35 -11.88 -3.21
C ALA A 144 -12.50 -11.08 -2.60
N LEU A 145 -12.20 -10.34 -1.53
CA LEU A 145 -13.20 -9.50 -0.85
C LEU A 145 -13.65 -8.34 -1.76
N GLY A 146 -12.73 -7.72 -2.48
CA GLY A 146 -13.05 -6.66 -3.44
C GLY A 146 -13.95 -7.16 -4.56
N ASN A 147 -13.64 -8.33 -5.09
CA ASN A 147 -14.50 -8.98 -6.09
C ASN A 147 -15.91 -9.25 -5.54
N LYS A 148 -16.00 -9.77 -4.33
CA LYS A 148 -17.29 -10.06 -3.67
C LYS A 148 -18.09 -8.79 -3.40
N THR A 149 -17.43 -7.73 -2.96
CA THR A 149 -18.07 -6.48 -2.52
C THR A 149 -18.46 -5.58 -3.69
N PHE A 150 -17.56 -5.41 -4.65
CA PHE A 150 -17.70 -4.44 -5.74
C PHE A 150 -17.81 -5.06 -7.13
N GLY A 151 -17.60 -6.35 -7.25
CA GLY A 151 -17.67 -7.04 -8.53
C GLY A 151 -19.08 -7.01 -9.11
N SER A 152 -19.19 -7.15 -10.44
CA SER A 152 -20.49 -7.23 -11.12
C SER A 152 -21.26 -8.47 -10.63
N LYS A 153 -22.51 -8.24 -10.33
CA LYS A 153 -23.46 -9.30 -9.93
C LYS A 153 -24.02 -10.01 -11.15
#